data_eabf5ea054155b11f88e491eb8e21467
#
_entry.id   eabf5ea054155b11f88e491eb8e21467
#
_cell.length_a   1.000
_cell.length_b   1.000
_cell.length_c   1.000
_cell.angle_alpha   90.00
_cell.angle_beta   90.00
_cell.angle_gamma   90.00
#
_symmetry.space_group_name_H-M   'P 1'
#
loop_
_entity.id
_entity.type
_entity.pdbx_description
1 polymer ?
#
loop_
_entity_poly.entity_id
_entity_poly.type
_entity_poly.pdbx_seq_one_letter_code
_entity_poly.pdbx_strand_id
1 'polypeptide(L)'
;MTLSFTAHWHDELPGFYTALKPTPLQNSRLIWHNDRLAEELAVPPELFQRSGSAGVWGGETLLAGMQPLAQVYSGHQFGVWAGQLGDGRGILLGEQQLPNGETVDWHLKGAGLTPYSRMGDGRAVLRSTIRECLGSEAMHALGIPTTRALSIVTSDTPVARETVEKGAMLMRIAQSHLRLGHFEHFYYRREPDKVRQLADFAIRHHWAHLQDDADKYVLWFRDVVARTAALIARWQTVGFAHGVMNTDNMSLLGLTFDYGPFGFLDDYQPGYICNHSDYQGRYSFDNQPAVGLWNLQRLAQTLSPFIDVDALNDALESYQAILLREYGSLMRNKLGLVTQEKGDNDILNGLFALMAREGSDYTRTFRMLGQTEQHSAASPLRDEFIDRQAFDDWFASYRARLQQEQVDDATRQAQMNATNPAMVLRNWLAQRAIEQAEQGEYDELHRLHVALRTPFADRDDDYVSRPPDWGKRLEVSCSS
;
A
#
# COMPACT_ATOMS: atom_id res chain seq x y z
N MET A 1 -0.14 -30.25 -6.10
CA MET A 1 -1.05 -29.64 -7.12
C MET A 1 -0.21 -28.89 -8.13
N THR A 2 -0.61 -28.84 -9.36
CA THR A 2 0.09 -28.07 -10.39
C THR A 2 -0.51 -26.66 -10.39
N LEU A 3 0.33 -25.61 -10.38
CA LEU A 3 -0.14 -24.23 -10.53
C LEU A 3 -0.86 -24.09 -11.88
N SER A 4 -2.03 -23.46 -11.88
CA SER A 4 -2.82 -23.20 -13.08
C SER A 4 -2.82 -21.70 -13.37
N PHE A 5 -2.39 -21.32 -14.58
CA PHE A 5 -2.40 -19.94 -15.03
C PHE A 5 -3.40 -19.77 -16.16
N THR A 6 -4.09 -18.64 -16.12
CA THR A 6 -4.93 -18.11 -17.19
C THR A 6 -4.24 -16.89 -17.80
N ALA A 7 -4.74 -16.42 -18.92
CA ALA A 7 -4.16 -15.30 -19.65
C ALA A 7 -5.23 -14.31 -20.11
N HIS A 8 -6.13 -13.93 -19.20
CA HIS A 8 -7.25 -13.03 -19.51
C HIS A 8 -6.80 -11.69 -20.08
N TRP A 9 -5.74 -11.09 -19.50
CA TRP A 9 -5.13 -9.89 -20.06
C TRP A 9 -4.69 -10.08 -21.51
N HIS A 10 -3.95 -11.16 -21.77
CA HIS A 10 -3.43 -11.47 -23.08
C HIS A 10 -4.56 -11.73 -24.10
N ASP A 11 -5.54 -12.51 -23.73
CA ASP A 11 -6.55 -13.03 -24.64
C ASP A 11 -7.69 -12.03 -24.87
N GLU A 12 -8.07 -11.25 -23.87
CA GLU A 12 -9.24 -10.36 -23.92
C GLU A 12 -8.88 -8.90 -24.23
N LEU A 13 -7.63 -8.49 -24.01
CA LEU A 13 -7.21 -7.09 -24.13
C LEU A 13 -6.07 -6.89 -25.17
N PRO A 14 -6.21 -7.41 -26.42
CA PRO A 14 -5.22 -7.14 -27.46
C PRO A 14 -5.14 -5.62 -27.73
N GLY A 15 -3.93 -5.09 -27.78
CA GLY A 15 -3.66 -3.66 -27.96
C GLY A 15 -3.63 -2.83 -26.65
N PHE A 16 -3.70 -3.49 -25.48
CA PHE A 16 -3.56 -2.88 -24.18
C PHE A 16 -2.22 -3.21 -23.51
N TYR A 17 -1.35 -3.94 -24.21
CA TYR A 17 -0.07 -4.39 -23.71
C TYR A 17 0.89 -4.67 -24.87
N THR A 18 2.14 -4.93 -24.52
CA THR A 18 3.14 -5.55 -25.41
C THR A 18 3.56 -6.89 -24.82
N ALA A 19 3.43 -7.95 -25.60
CA ALA A 19 3.90 -9.28 -25.19
C ALA A 19 5.43 -9.33 -25.29
N LEU A 20 6.09 -9.66 -24.17
CA LEU A 20 7.54 -9.86 -24.12
C LEU A 20 7.92 -10.65 -22.86
N LYS A 21 9.07 -11.31 -22.93
CA LYS A 21 9.61 -12.07 -21.81
C LYS A 21 10.50 -11.17 -20.92
N PRO A 22 10.64 -11.51 -19.62
CA PRO A 22 11.65 -10.90 -18.78
C PRO A 22 13.06 -11.07 -19.34
N THR A 23 13.91 -10.10 -19.06
CA THR A 23 15.36 -10.20 -19.34
C THR A 23 16.06 -10.70 -18.07
N PRO A 24 16.77 -11.83 -18.13
CA PRO A 24 17.45 -12.40 -16.97
C PRO A 24 18.45 -11.45 -16.32
N LEU A 25 18.66 -11.64 -15.02
CA LEU A 25 19.73 -11.02 -14.25
C LEU A 25 20.97 -11.94 -14.23
N GLN A 26 22.16 -11.36 -14.08
CA GLN A 26 23.43 -12.11 -13.99
C GLN A 26 23.57 -12.76 -12.61
N ASN A 27 23.84 -14.06 -12.58
CA ASN A 27 24.04 -14.81 -11.33
C ASN A 27 22.92 -14.58 -10.32
N SER A 28 21.68 -14.72 -10.76
CA SER A 28 20.48 -14.50 -9.94
C SER A 28 20.41 -15.50 -8.79
N ARG A 29 20.01 -15.03 -7.61
CA ARG A 29 19.88 -15.82 -6.39
C ARG A 29 18.58 -15.48 -5.68
N LEU A 30 17.79 -16.49 -5.33
CA LEU A 30 16.62 -16.31 -4.45
C LEU A 30 17.14 -16.08 -3.02
N ILE A 31 16.81 -14.93 -2.43
CA ILE A 31 17.27 -14.57 -1.08
C ILE A 31 16.16 -14.56 -0.05
N TRP A 32 14.92 -14.48 -0.49
CA TRP A 32 13.77 -14.42 0.38
C TRP A 32 12.52 -14.91 -0.35
N HIS A 33 11.64 -15.59 0.36
CA HIS A 33 10.28 -15.87 -0.09
C HIS A 33 9.30 -15.83 1.09
N ASN A 34 8.03 -15.61 0.75
CA ASN A 34 6.93 -15.56 1.71
C ASN A 34 6.28 -16.94 1.82
N ASP A 35 6.63 -17.68 2.85
CA ASP A 35 6.13 -19.03 3.11
C ASP A 35 4.60 -19.06 3.26
N ARG A 36 4.00 -18.11 4.04
CA ARG A 36 2.55 -18.04 4.24
C ARG A 36 1.81 -17.73 2.94
N LEU A 37 2.28 -16.74 2.19
CA LEU A 37 1.68 -16.42 0.90
C LEU A 37 1.83 -17.58 -0.10
N ALA A 38 2.97 -18.27 -0.08
CA ALA A 38 3.18 -19.46 -0.90
C ALA A 38 2.16 -20.57 -0.57
N GLU A 39 1.87 -20.77 0.71
CA GLU A 39 0.82 -21.71 1.15
C GLU A 39 -0.57 -21.25 0.69
N GLU A 40 -0.93 -19.97 0.88
CA GLU A 40 -2.20 -19.38 0.41
C GLU A 40 -2.42 -19.57 -1.09
N LEU A 41 -1.34 -19.44 -1.87
CA LEU A 41 -1.34 -19.61 -3.33
C LEU A 41 -1.14 -21.06 -3.78
N ALA A 42 -1.03 -22.02 -2.85
CA ALA A 42 -0.73 -23.43 -3.11
C ALA A 42 0.54 -23.62 -3.99
N VAL A 43 1.55 -22.76 -3.81
CA VAL A 43 2.84 -22.87 -4.50
C VAL A 43 3.61 -24.06 -3.93
N PRO A 44 4.02 -25.02 -4.77
CA PRO A 44 4.77 -26.18 -4.31
C PRO A 44 6.11 -25.76 -3.64
N PRO A 45 6.42 -26.21 -2.41
CA PRO A 45 7.65 -25.85 -1.70
C PRO A 45 8.92 -26.17 -2.49
N GLU A 46 8.86 -27.20 -3.36
CA GLU A 46 9.98 -27.61 -4.21
C GLU A 46 10.42 -26.50 -5.17
N LEU A 47 9.54 -25.57 -5.53
CA LEU A 47 9.89 -24.44 -6.38
C LEU A 47 10.85 -23.44 -5.70
N PHE A 48 10.91 -23.44 -4.37
CA PHE A 48 11.84 -22.60 -3.61
C PHE A 48 13.16 -23.32 -3.25
N GLN A 49 13.19 -24.65 -3.31
CA GLN A 49 14.31 -25.47 -2.82
C GLN A 49 15.20 -26.03 -3.93
N ARG A 50 14.73 -26.03 -5.18
CA ARG A 50 15.48 -26.60 -6.30
C ARG A 50 16.71 -25.78 -6.68
N SER A 51 17.78 -26.46 -7.07
CA SER A 51 18.88 -25.82 -7.81
C SER A 51 18.29 -25.16 -9.06
N GLY A 52 18.53 -23.86 -9.24
CA GLY A 52 17.93 -23.06 -10.32
C GLY A 52 16.57 -22.44 -10.02
N SER A 53 16.08 -22.52 -8.79
CA SER A 53 14.83 -21.85 -8.38
C SER A 53 14.82 -20.35 -8.68
N ALA A 54 15.98 -19.69 -8.61
CA ALA A 54 16.13 -18.29 -8.98
C ALA A 54 15.67 -18.00 -10.41
N GLY A 55 15.83 -18.93 -11.34
CA GLY A 55 15.36 -18.79 -12.72
C GLY A 55 13.84 -18.69 -12.84
N VAL A 56 13.08 -19.41 -12.01
CA VAL A 56 11.62 -19.29 -11.96
C VAL A 56 11.21 -17.93 -11.38
N TRP A 57 11.79 -17.56 -10.26
CA TRP A 57 11.45 -16.33 -9.53
C TRP A 57 12.02 -15.06 -10.18
N GLY A 58 13.04 -15.19 -11.00
CA GLY A 58 13.60 -14.13 -11.86
C GLY A 58 13.00 -14.08 -13.27
N GLY A 59 11.98 -14.89 -13.56
CA GLY A 59 11.28 -14.87 -14.85
C GLY A 59 12.07 -15.45 -16.03
N GLU A 60 13.20 -16.10 -15.80
CA GLU A 60 13.98 -16.79 -16.83
C GLU A 60 13.28 -18.05 -17.31
N THR A 61 12.69 -18.79 -16.36
CA THR A 61 11.88 -19.98 -16.60
C THR A 61 10.41 -19.68 -16.36
N LEU A 62 9.61 -19.70 -17.41
CA LEU A 62 8.16 -19.51 -17.31
C LEU A 62 7.46 -20.80 -16.93
N LEU A 63 6.46 -20.72 -16.06
CA LEU A 63 5.58 -21.84 -15.74
C LEU A 63 4.53 -22.03 -16.84
N ALA A 64 4.01 -23.25 -16.95
CA ALA A 64 3.01 -23.57 -17.96
C ALA A 64 1.75 -22.69 -17.81
N GLY A 65 1.28 -22.13 -18.93
CA GLY A 65 0.13 -21.23 -18.98
C GLY A 65 0.46 -19.74 -18.82
N MET A 66 1.67 -19.38 -18.42
CA MET A 66 2.10 -17.99 -18.37
C MET A 66 2.23 -17.37 -19.77
N GLN A 67 1.71 -16.17 -19.94
CA GLN A 67 1.78 -15.35 -21.16
C GLN A 67 2.31 -13.95 -20.78
N PRO A 68 3.63 -13.77 -20.68
CA PRO A 68 4.20 -12.54 -20.13
C PRO A 68 3.95 -11.33 -21.04
N LEU A 69 3.59 -10.21 -20.39
CA LEU A 69 3.28 -8.96 -21.08
C LEU A 69 3.61 -7.75 -20.21
N ALA A 70 3.90 -6.62 -20.86
CA ALA A 70 3.99 -5.30 -20.22
C ALA A 70 2.73 -4.50 -20.54
N GLN A 71 2.05 -4.01 -19.54
CA GLN A 71 0.82 -3.22 -19.66
C GLN A 71 1.16 -1.79 -20.10
N VAL A 72 0.29 -1.20 -20.95
CA VAL A 72 0.37 0.22 -21.29
C VAL A 72 -0.63 1.02 -20.46
N TYR A 73 -0.17 2.09 -19.86
CA TYR A 73 -1.00 3.08 -19.19
C TYR A 73 -0.37 4.47 -19.31
N SER A 74 -1.07 5.47 -18.85
CA SER A 74 -0.60 6.85 -18.75
C SER A 74 -0.86 7.34 -17.33
N GLY A 75 -0.74 8.62 -17.08
CA GLY A 75 -1.11 9.16 -15.79
C GLY A 75 -0.78 10.63 -15.62
N HIS A 76 -1.36 11.19 -14.55
CA HIS A 76 -0.97 12.46 -13.99
C HIS A 76 0.02 12.21 -12.85
N GLN A 77 1.23 12.74 -13.00
CA GLN A 77 2.28 12.64 -12.00
C GLN A 77 2.46 14.03 -11.35
N PHE A 78 2.38 14.10 -10.04
CA PHE A 78 2.38 15.36 -9.28
C PHE A 78 1.31 16.36 -9.81
N GLY A 79 0.17 15.85 -10.26
CA GLY A 79 -0.92 16.65 -10.82
C GLY A 79 -0.74 17.10 -12.27
N VAL A 80 0.34 16.72 -12.93
CA VAL A 80 0.65 17.09 -14.32
C VAL A 80 0.52 15.86 -15.23
N TRP A 81 -0.11 16.03 -16.38
CA TRP A 81 -0.21 14.97 -17.38
C TRP A 81 1.18 14.56 -17.89
N ALA A 82 1.57 13.30 -17.64
CA ALA A 82 2.87 12.77 -18.02
C ALA A 82 2.87 12.03 -19.36
N GLY A 83 1.70 11.88 -19.99
CA GLY A 83 1.57 11.12 -21.22
C GLY A 83 1.73 9.60 -21.02
N GLN A 84 2.27 8.91 -22.01
CA GLN A 84 2.47 7.48 -21.96
C GLN A 84 3.52 7.08 -20.93
N LEU A 85 3.13 6.16 -20.06
CA LEU A 85 3.93 5.48 -19.06
C LEU A 85 3.91 3.98 -19.38
N GLY A 86 3.43 3.15 -18.47
CA GLY A 86 3.31 1.72 -18.63
C GLY A 86 4.29 0.95 -17.75
N ASP A 87 4.28 -0.37 -17.87
CA ASP A 87 5.18 -1.26 -17.15
C ASP A 87 6.62 -1.11 -17.66
N GLY A 88 7.28 -0.01 -17.28
CA GLY A 88 8.62 0.33 -17.75
C GLY A 88 9.73 -0.55 -17.16
N ARG A 89 9.42 -1.27 -16.08
CA ARG A 89 10.33 -2.23 -15.42
C ARG A 89 9.59 -3.42 -14.82
N GLY A 90 8.36 -3.66 -15.26
CA GLY A 90 7.50 -4.70 -14.76
C GLY A 90 6.94 -5.56 -15.87
N ILE A 91 6.67 -6.82 -15.60
CA ILE A 91 6.03 -7.74 -16.53
C ILE A 91 5.02 -8.58 -15.77
N LEU A 92 3.76 -8.55 -16.23
CA LEU A 92 2.75 -9.49 -15.81
C LEU A 92 3.07 -10.84 -16.46
N LEU A 93 3.41 -11.84 -15.63
CA LEU A 93 3.75 -13.18 -16.12
C LEU A 93 2.51 -14.00 -16.46
N GLY A 94 1.45 -13.82 -15.71
CA GLY A 94 0.17 -14.52 -15.86
C GLY A 94 -0.72 -14.30 -14.66
N GLU A 95 -1.92 -14.87 -14.75
CA GLU A 95 -2.96 -14.79 -13.72
C GLU A 95 -3.15 -16.21 -13.16
N GLN A 96 -2.78 -16.43 -11.91
CA GLN A 96 -2.98 -17.72 -11.27
C GLN A 96 -4.43 -17.91 -10.90
N GLN A 97 -5.01 -19.02 -11.29
CA GLN A 97 -6.33 -19.43 -10.83
C GLN A 97 -6.20 -20.15 -9.47
N LEU A 98 -6.88 -19.62 -8.47
CA LEU A 98 -6.92 -20.18 -7.14
C LEU A 98 -8.01 -21.26 -7.00
N PRO A 99 -7.92 -22.18 -6.01
CA PRO A 99 -8.92 -23.22 -5.80
C PRO A 99 -10.35 -22.73 -5.53
N ASN A 100 -10.48 -21.49 -5.03
CA ASN A 100 -11.77 -20.84 -4.79
C ASN A 100 -12.37 -20.19 -6.06
N GLY A 101 -11.69 -20.27 -7.20
CA GLY A 101 -12.11 -19.70 -8.48
C GLY A 101 -11.66 -18.25 -8.71
N GLU A 102 -11.05 -17.61 -7.73
CA GLU A 102 -10.45 -16.30 -7.90
C GLU A 102 -9.16 -16.38 -8.69
N THR A 103 -8.75 -15.25 -9.28
CA THR A 103 -7.45 -15.11 -9.96
C THR A 103 -6.60 -14.06 -9.28
N VAL A 104 -5.29 -14.27 -9.31
CA VAL A 104 -4.30 -13.29 -8.84
C VAL A 104 -3.19 -13.12 -9.87
N ASP A 105 -2.80 -11.88 -10.07
CA ASP A 105 -1.69 -11.51 -10.94
C ASP A 105 -0.35 -11.88 -10.33
N TRP A 106 0.53 -12.48 -11.16
CA TRP A 106 1.94 -12.63 -10.87
C TRP A 106 2.72 -11.61 -11.70
N HIS A 107 3.14 -10.53 -11.05
CA HIS A 107 3.80 -9.40 -11.69
C HIS A 107 5.25 -9.26 -11.21
N LEU A 108 6.20 -9.38 -12.14
CA LEU A 108 7.62 -9.35 -11.84
C LEU A 108 8.17 -7.92 -12.02
N LYS A 109 8.54 -7.29 -10.92
CA LYS A 109 9.19 -5.97 -10.92
C LYS A 109 10.69 -6.10 -11.08
N GLY A 110 11.29 -5.24 -11.90
CA GLY A 110 12.73 -5.29 -12.24
C GLY A 110 13.04 -6.19 -13.43
N ALA A 111 12.04 -6.56 -14.21
CA ALA A 111 12.08 -7.59 -15.24
C ALA A 111 12.87 -7.23 -16.51
N GLY A 112 13.46 -6.04 -16.58
CA GLY A 112 14.24 -5.58 -17.74
C GLY A 112 13.51 -4.56 -18.60
N LEU A 113 14.13 -4.17 -19.69
CA LEU A 113 13.60 -3.18 -20.61
C LEU A 113 12.29 -3.65 -21.26
N THR A 114 11.35 -2.71 -21.33
CA THR A 114 10.10 -2.85 -22.09
C THR A 114 9.94 -1.65 -23.01
N PRO A 115 8.99 -1.66 -23.96
CA PRO A 115 8.70 -0.49 -24.78
C PRO A 115 8.29 0.76 -23.97
N TYR A 116 7.98 0.58 -22.68
CA TYR A 116 7.51 1.63 -21.77
C TYR A 116 8.58 2.12 -20.78
N SER A 117 9.82 1.64 -20.90
CA SER A 117 10.92 2.01 -19.99
C SER A 117 11.38 3.46 -20.17
N ARG A 118 10.99 4.13 -21.25
CA ARG A 118 11.39 5.52 -21.57
C ARG A 118 12.92 5.67 -21.54
N MET A 119 13.45 6.49 -20.62
CA MET A 119 14.88 6.66 -20.41
C MET A 119 15.46 5.73 -19.35
N GLY A 120 14.63 4.86 -18.75
CA GLY A 120 15.03 3.94 -17.69
C GLY A 120 15.69 2.67 -18.24
N ASP A 121 16.33 1.93 -17.35
CA ASP A 121 17.03 0.66 -17.64
C ASP A 121 16.14 -0.59 -17.48
N GLY A 122 14.89 -0.41 -17.04
CA GLY A 122 13.96 -1.51 -16.80
C GLY A 122 14.30 -2.34 -15.56
N ARG A 123 15.22 -1.90 -14.72
CA ARG A 123 15.68 -2.65 -13.54
C ARG A 123 15.13 -2.07 -12.23
N ALA A 124 15.06 -2.93 -11.23
CA ALA A 124 14.93 -2.57 -9.83
C ALA A 124 16.24 -2.90 -9.12
N VAL A 125 16.49 -2.22 -7.99
CA VAL A 125 17.66 -2.46 -7.15
C VAL A 125 17.25 -3.19 -5.88
N LEU A 126 18.22 -3.85 -5.21
CA LEU A 126 17.95 -4.63 -4.00
C LEU A 126 17.27 -3.79 -2.92
N ARG A 127 17.74 -2.56 -2.69
CA ARG A 127 17.19 -1.62 -1.72
C ARG A 127 15.69 -1.37 -1.93
N SER A 128 15.30 -0.94 -3.13
CA SER A 128 13.89 -0.64 -3.43
C SER A 128 13.01 -1.90 -3.41
N THR A 129 13.57 -3.04 -3.78
CA THR A 129 12.89 -4.34 -3.74
C THR A 129 12.58 -4.76 -2.31
N ILE A 130 13.52 -4.61 -1.39
CA ILE A 130 13.32 -4.89 0.04
C ILE A 130 12.29 -3.92 0.65
N ARG A 131 12.38 -2.63 0.33
CA ARG A 131 11.40 -1.65 0.83
C ARG A 131 9.98 -2.00 0.43
N GLU A 132 9.76 -2.31 -0.85
CA GLU A 132 8.42 -2.69 -1.32
C GLU A 132 7.94 -4.00 -0.69
N CYS A 133 8.80 -5.00 -0.59
CA CYS A 133 8.49 -6.26 0.06
C CYS A 133 8.03 -6.06 1.51
N LEU A 134 8.83 -5.37 2.32
CA LEU A 134 8.51 -5.10 3.71
C LEU A 134 7.29 -4.20 3.87
N GLY A 135 7.14 -3.18 3.02
CA GLY A 135 6.01 -2.26 3.03
C GLY A 135 4.69 -2.95 2.73
N SER A 136 4.64 -3.75 1.67
CA SER A 136 3.43 -4.48 1.29
C SER A 136 3.02 -5.51 2.35
N GLU A 137 3.96 -6.26 2.91
CA GLU A 137 3.66 -7.25 3.94
C GLU A 137 3.29 -6.59 5.29
N ALA A 138 3.90 -5.45 5.63
CA ALA A 138 3.48 -4.66 6.79
C ALA A 138 2.03 -4.17 6.66
N MET A 139 1.66 -3.63 5.50
CA MET A 139 0.30 -3.17 5.24
C MET A 139 -0.71 -4.31 5.27
N HIS A 140 -0.37 -5.47 4.71
CA HIS A 140 -1.20 -6.67 4.79
C HIS A 140 -1.45 -7.09 6.24
N ALA A 141 -0.41 -7.14 7.06
CA ALA A 141 -0.51 -7.53 8.46
C ALA A 141 -1.32 -6.52 9.31
N LEU A 142 -1.34 -5.24 8.91
CA LEU A 142 -2.20 -4.20 9.48
C LEU A 142 -3.67 -4.29 9.01
N GLY A 143 -4.00 -5.25 8.13
CA GLY A 143 -5.35 -5.41 7.58
C GLY A 143 -5.71 -4.38 6.50
N ILE A 144 -4.72 -3.77 5.87
CA ILE A 144 -4.91 -2.75 4.82
C ILE A 144 -4.77 -3.42 3.45
N PRO A 145 -5.75 -3.23 2.52
CA PRO A 145 -5.67 -3.79 1.18
C PRO A 145 -4.39 -3.37 0.45
N THR A 146 -3.66 -4.34 -0.07
CA THR A 146 -2.33 -4.11 -0.66
C THR A 146 -1.94 -5.24 -1.61
N THR A 147 -0.99 -4.97 -2.50
CA THR A 147 -0.22 -6.03 -3.15
C THR A 147 0.57 -6.83 -2.13
N ARG A 148 0.95 -8.04 -2.49
CA ARG A 148 1.74 -8.95 -1.65
C ARG A 148 3.09 -9.21 -2.31
N ALA A 149 4.09 -9.53 -1.51
CA ALA A 149 5.41 -9.94 -1.95
C ALA A 149 5.58 -11.45 -1.79
N LEU A 150 5.90 -12.15 -2.88
CA LEU A 150 6.09 -13.59 -2.85
C LEU A 150 7.56 -14.00 -2.79
N SER A 151 8.43 -13.33 -3.56
CA SER A 151 9.86 -13.65 -3.58
C SER A 151 10.73 -12.46 -3.95
N ILE A 152 11.97 -12.47 -3.47
CA ILE A 152 13.05 -11.55 -3.85
C ILE A 152 14.19 -12.34 -4.45
N VAL A 153 14.59 -11.95 -5.66
CA VAL A 153 15.79 -12.41 -6.33
C VAL A 153 16.79 -11.25 -6.40
N THR A 154 18.01 -11.47 -5.93
CA THR A 154 19.16 -10.55 -6.11
C THR A 154 20.09 -11.07 -7.17
N SER A 155 21.07 -10.28 -7.59
CA SER A 155 22.00 -10.63 -8.66
C SER A 155 23.34 -9.90 -8.56
N ASP A 156 24.23 -10.19 -9.50
CA ASP A 156 25.46 -9.43 -9.71
C ASP A 156 25.32 -8.40 -10.86
N THR A 157 24.12 -8.22 -11.38
CA THR A 157 23.83 -7.21 -12.41
C THR A 157 24.03 -5.82 -11.81
N PRO A 158 24.97 -5.01 -12.32
CA PRO A 158 25.15 -3.65 -11.87
C PRO A 158 24.04 -2.76 -12.43
N VAL A 159 23.46 -1.94 -11.56
CA VAL A 159 22.41 -0.98 -11.91
C VAL A 159 22.84 0.41 -11.44
N ALA A 160 22.96 1.34 -12.39
CA ALA A 160 23.34 2.71 -12.07
C ALA A 160 22.16 3.47 -11.46
N ARG A 161 22.37 4.03 -10.27
CA ARG A 161 21.49 4.96 -9.57
C ARG A 161 22.35 6.14 -9.11
N GLU A 162 22.17 6.66 -7.92
CA GLU A 162 23.14 7.61 -7.34
C GLU A 162 24.52 6.95 -7.16
N THR A 163 24.53 5.68 -6.87
CA THR A 163 25.69 4.78 -6.87
C THR A 163 25.39 3.56 -7.75
N VAL A 164 26.38 2.69 -7.95
CA VAL A 164 26.15 1.40 -8.59
C VAL A 164 25.61 0.43 -7.54
N GLU A 165 24.40 -0.07 -7.78
CA GLU A 165 23.70 -0.99 -6.89
C GLU A 165 23.47 -2.36 -7.56
N LYS A 166 23.09 -3.36 -6.76
CA LYS A 166 22.76 -4.70 -7.29
C LYS A 166 21.36 -4.73 -7.86
N GLY A 167 21.21 -5.23 -9.08
CA GLY A 167 19.91 -5.51 -9.68
C GLY A 167 19.18 -6.61 -8.92
N ALA A 168 17.87 -6.42 -8.74
CA ALA A 168 17.00 -7.36 -8.04
C ALA A 168 15.62 -7.41 -8.69
N MET A 169 14.87 -8.46 -8.41
CA MET A 169 13.48 -8.62 -8.86
C MET A 169 12.59 -8.99 -7.70
N LEU A 170 11.36 -8.46 -7.74
CA LEU A 170 10.30 -8.74 -6.79
C LEU A 170 9.14 -9.40 -7.53
N MET A 171 8.72 -10.58 -7.08
CA MET A 171 7.46 -11.17 -7.51
C MET A 171 6.32 -10.57 -6.70
N ARG A 172 5.53 -9.70 -7.34
CA ARG A 172 4.33 -9.08 -6.76
C ARG A 172 3.11 -9.93 -7.06
N ILE A 173 2.28 -10.12 -6.06
CA ILE A 173 0.99 -10.79 -6.18
C ILE A 173 -0.11 -9.79 -5.84
N ALA A 174 -1.12 -9.71 -6.66
CA ALA A 174 -2.30 -8.90 -6.41
C ALA A 174 -3.53 -9.49 -7.07
N GLN A 175 -4.70 -9.16 -6.57
CA GLN A 175 -5.95 -9.50 -7.24
C GLN A 175 -5.99 -8.94 -8.67
N SER A 176 -5.44 -7.75 -8.87
CA SER A 176 -5.19 -7.16 -10.19
C SER A 176 -4.22 -5.98 -10.09
N HIS A 177 -3.47 -5.71 -11.16
CA HIS A 177 -2.65 -4.51 -11.35
C HIS A 177 -3.35 -3.45 -12.22
N LEU A 178 -4.67 -3.52 -12.36
CA LEU A 178 -5.45 -2.46 -13.00
C LEU A 178 -5.32 -1.13 -12.24
N ARG A 179 -4.93 -0.08 -12.98
CA ARG A 179 -4.67 1.28 -12.47
C ARG A 179 -5.64 2.27 -13.09
N LEU A 180 -5.87 3.39 -12.41
CA LEU A 180 -6.64 4.49 -13.00
C LEU A 180 -5.99 4.97 -14.30
N GLY A 181 -4.66 4.93 -14.38
CA GLY A 181 -3.89 5.32 -15.56
C GLY A 181 -4.15 4.50 -16.82
N HIS A 182 -4.68 3.27 -16.73
CA HIS A 182 -5.09 2.49 -17.90
C HIS A 182 -6.24 3.18 -18.63
N PHE A 183 -7.22 3.71 -17.89
CA PHE A 183 -8.37 4.43 -18.45
C PHE A 183 -7.95 5.76 -19.04
N GLU A 184 -7.07 6.49 -18.37
CA GLU A 184 -6.54 7.77 -18.87
C GLU A 184 -5.79 7.59 -20.20
N HIS A 185 -5.03 6.51 -20.35
CA HIS A 185 -4.26 6.26 -21.58
C HIS A 185 -5.15 6.27 -22.82
N PHE A 186 -6.22 5.49 -22.82
CA PHE A 186 -7.09 5.37 -23.97
C PHE A 186 -8.04 6.57 -24.12
N TYR A 187 -8.47 7.20 -23.02
CA TYR A 187 -9.26 8.41 -23.07
C TYR A 187 -8.53 9.55 -23.79
N TYR A 188 -7.28 9.84 -23.39
CA TYR A 188 -6.50 10.91 -24.01
C TYR A 188 -6.02 10.58 -25.43
N ARG A 189 -6.03 9.33 -25.80
CA ARG A 189 -5.84 8.88 -27.19
C ARG A 189 -7.11 8.96 -28.02
N ARG A 190 -8.24 9.37 -27.43
CA ARG A 190 -9.55 9.45 -28.08
C ARG A 190 -10.07 8.07 -28.54
N GLU A 191 -9.85 7.05 -27.72
CA GLU A 191 -10.28 5.67 -27.94
C GLU A 191 -11.34 5.25 -26.88
N PRO A 192 -12.55 5.87 -26.86
CA PRO A 192 -13.56 5.63 -25.82
C PRO A 192 -14.07 4.18 -25.77
N ASP A 193 -14.08 3.50 -26.90
CA ASP A 193 -14.47 2.08 -26.96
C ASP A 193 -13.50 1.20 -26.18
N LYS A 194 -12.21 1.53 -26.18
CA LYS A 194 -11.22 0.83 -25.36
C LYS A 194 -11.37 1.14 -23.87
N VAL A 195 -11.73 2.37 -23.52
CA VAL A 195 -12.05 2.70 -22.11
C VAL A 195 -13.24 1.85 -21.64
N ARG A 196 -14.29 1.71 -22.44
CA ARG A 196 -15.43 0.82 -22.15
C ARG A 196 -15.00 -0.65 -22.07
N GLN A 197 -14.16 -1.11 -22.98
CA GLN A 197 -13.62 -2.48 -22.96
C GLN A 197 -12.85 -2.79 -21.66
N LEU A 198 -12.07 -1.83 -21.14
CA LEU A 198 -11.42 -1.94 -19.83
C LEU A 198 -12.43 -2.03 -18.69
N ALA A 199 -13.49 -1.21 -18.73
CA ALA A 199 -14.55 -1.27 -17.73
C ALA A 199 -15.28 -2.63 -17.76
N ASP A 200 -15.62 -3.12 -18.95
CA ASP A 200 -16.24 -4.45 -19.11
C ASP A 200 -15.32 -5.58 -18.62
N PHE A 201 -14.02 -5.50 -18.90
CA PHE A 201 -13.01 -6.46 -18.40
C PHE A 201 -12.96 -6.41 -16.87
N ALA A 202 -12.85 -5.22 -16.27
CA ALA A 202 -12.81 -5.05 -14.83
C ALA A 202 -14.09 -5.60 -14.17
N ILE A 203 -15.26 -5.29 -14.70
CA ILE A 203 -16.55 -5.78 -14.18
C ILE A 203 -16.61 -7.30 -14.27
N ARG A 204 -16.26 -7.89 -15.40
CA ARG A 204 -16.32 -9.34 -15.62
C ARG A 204 -15.45 -10.10 -14.61
N HIS A 205 -14.22 -9.65 -14.37
CA HIS A 205 -13.25 -10.39 -13.57
C HIS A 205 -13.25 -10.03 -12.07
N HIS A 206 -13.70 -8.81 -11.72
CA HIS A 206 -13.58 -8.33 -10.33
C HIS A 206 -14.90 -7.84 -9.73
N TRP A 207 -15.96 -7.66 -10.54
CA TRP A 207 -17.31 -7.29 -10.12
C TRP A 207 -18.36 -8.11 -10.87
N ALA A 208 -18.13 -9.42 -11.01
CA ALA A 208 -18.96 -10.33 -11.79
C ALA A 208 -20.45 -10.27 -11.39
N HIS A 209 -20.75 -9.95 -10.14
CA HIS A 209 -22.13 -9.77 -9.66
C HIS A 209 -22.87 -8.59 -10.30
N LEU A 210 -22.17 -7.64 -10.92
CA LEU A 210 -22.76 -6.51 -11.62
C LEU A 210 -22.93 -6.75 -13.13
N GLN A 211 -22.41 -7.85 -13.67
CA GLN A 211 -22.27 -8.03 -15.11
C GLN A 211 -23.57 -7.88 -15.90
N ASP A 212 -24.66 -8.38 -15.33
CA ASP A 212 -25.97 -8.37 -15.97
C ASP A 212 -26.88 -7.20 -15.51
N ASP A 213 -26.35 -6.30 -14.65
CA ASP A 213 -27.09 -5.13 -14.17
C ASP A 213 -27.16 -4.05 -15.24
N ALA A 214 -28.33 -3.42 -15.40
CA ALA A 214 -28.52 -2.32 -16.36
C ALA A 214 -27.66 -1.10 -16.03
N ASP A 215 -27.44 -0.85 -14.74
CA ASP A 215 -26.64 0.27 -14.21
C ASP A 215 -25.21 -0.13 -13.85
N LYS A 216 -24.72 -1.25 -14.37
CA LYS A 216 -23.44 -1.87 -14.00
C LYS A 216 -22.25 -0.88 -13.94
N TYR A 217 -22.16 0.03 -14.88
CA TYR A 217 -21.04 0.98 -14.93
C TYR A 217 -21.10 2.01 -13.80
N VAL A 218 -22.27 2.52 -13.48
CA VAL A 218 -22.46 3.48 -12.38
C VAL A 218 -22.22 2.80 -11.05
N LEU A 219 -22.77 1.60 -10.85
CA LEU A 219 -22.59 0.81 -9.63
C LEU A 219 -21.13 0.41 -9.42
N TRP A 220 -20.46 -0.01 -10.49
CA TRP A 220 -19.04 -0.29 -10.48
C TRP A 220 -18.20 0.94 -10.09
N PHE A 221 -18.46 2.09 -10.72
CA PHE A 221 -17.69 3.31 -10.38
C PHE A 221 -17.96 3.78 -8.95
N ARG A 222 -19.19 3.66 -8.45
CA ARG A 222 -19.50 3.91 -7.02
C ARG A 222 -18.68 3.02 -6.08
N ASP A 223 -18.52 1.75 -6.41
CA ASP A 223 -17.70 0.84 -5.59
C ASP A 223 -16.21 1.19 -5.67
N VAL A 224 -15.70 1.59 -6.83
CA VAL A 224 -14.32 2.11 -6.95
C VAL A 224 -14.12 3.34 -6.07
N VAL A 225 -15.06 4.28 -6.05
CA VAL A 225 -15.03 5.46 -5.16
C VAL A 225 -15.03 5.03 -3.70
N ALA A 226 -15.89 4.10 -3.31
CA ALA A 226 -16.00 3.62 -1.94
C ALA A 226 -14.72 2.90 -1.46
N ARG A 227 -14.16 2.03 -2.30
CA ARG A 227 -12.89 1.32 -2.00
C ARG A 227 -11.73 2.27 -1.83
N THR A 228 -11.62 3.28 -2.70
CA THR A 228 -10.55 4.29 -2.60
C THR A 228 -10.70 5.12 -1.32
N ALA A 229 -11.91 5.57 -0.98
CA ALA A 229 -12.19 6.31 0.24
C ALA A 229 -11.82 5.50 1.50
N ALA A 230 -12.24 4.23 1.56
CA ALA A 230 -11.95 3.33 2.66
C ALA A 230 -10.44 3.04 2.78
N LEU A 231 -9.74 2.85 1.67
CA LEU A 231 -8.29 2.65 1.65
C LEU A 231 -7.55 3.84 2.26
N ILE A 232 -7.87 5.05 1.82
CA ILE A 232 -7.20 6.26 2.30
C ILE A 232 -7.54 6.53 3.77
N ALA A 233 -8.77 6.27 4.21
CA ALA A 233 -9.13 6.34 5.63
C ALA A 233 -8.24 5.42 6.49
N ARG A 234 -7.95 4.21 6.03
CA ARG A 234 -7.04 3.27 6.71
C ARG A 234 -5.59 3.75 6.71
N TRP A 235 -5.09 4.32 5.61
CA TRP A 235 -3.75 4.93 5.58
C TRP A 235 -3.61 6.03 6.65
N GLN A 236 -4.59 6.94 6.72
CA GLN A 236 -4.62 8.00 7.71
C GLN A 236 -4.61 7.45 9.15
N THR A 237 -5.32 6.36 9.38
CA THR A 237 -5.47 5.75 10.71
C THR A 237 -4.19 5.13 11.25
N VAL A 238 -3.33 4.58 10.39
CA VAL A 238 -2.06 3.96 10.80
C VAL A 238 -0.85 4.89 10.63
N GLY A 239 -1.07 6.13 10.17
CA GLY A 239 0.02 7.08 9.93
C GLY A 239 0.85 6.75 8.69
N PHE A 240 0.27 6.11 7.68
CA PHE A 240 0.94 5.76 6.44
C PHE A 240 0.85 6.87 5.41
N ALA A 241 2.00 7.32 4.90
CA ALA A 241 2.12 8.23 3.77
C ALA A 241 2.65 7.47 2.55
N HIS A 242 1.87 7.47 1.46
CA HIS A 242 2.23 6.78 0.22
C HIS A 242 3.40 7.46 -0.52
N GLY A 243 3.40 8.77 -0.53
CA GLY A 243 4.46 9.61 -1.11
C GLY A 243 4.40 9.83 -2.61
N VAL A 244 3.69 9.00 -3.39
CA VAL A 244 3.55 9.14 -4.84
C VAL A 244 2.16 8.69 -5.29
N MET A 245 1.14 9.49 -4.96
CA MET A 245 -0.26 9.19 -5.32
C MET A 245 -0.59 9.70 -6.73
N ASN A 246 0.26 9.40 -7.71
CA ASN A 246 -0.04 9.62 -9.12
C ASN A 246 -1.21 8.75 -9.56
N THR A 247 -1.94 9.10 -10.60
CA THR A 247 -3.06 8.28 -11.11
C THR A 247 -2.60 6.91 -11.63
N ASP A 248 -1.37 6.81 -12.10
CA ASP A 248 -0.73 5.56 -12.49
C ASP A 248 -0.29 4.68 -11.29
N ASN A 249 -0.30 5.23 -10.08
CA ASN A 249 -0.01 4.51 -8.83
C ASN A 249 -1.27 4.28 -7.97
N MET A 250 -2.46 4.44 -8.54
CA MET A 250 -3.73 4.18 -7.87
C MET A 250 -4.41 2.95 -8.44
N SER A 251 -4.65 1.98 -7.58
CA SER A 251 -5.37 0.75 -7.92
C SER A 251 -6.84 1.01 -8.19
N LEU A 252 -7.38 0.42 -9.25
CA LEU A 252 -8.81 0.41 -9.50
C LEU A 252 -9.58 -0.36 -8.42
N LEU A 253 -8.94 -1.37 -7.82
CA LEU A 253 -9.54 -2.24 -6.80
C LEU A 253 -9.38 -1.72 -5.37
N GLY A 254 -8.76 -0.55 -5.17
CA GLY A 254 -8.50 -0.01 -3.84
C GLY A 254 -7.38 -0.75 -3.09
N LEU A 255 -6.36 -1.20 -3.80
CA LEU A 255 -5.16 -1.79 -3.21
C LEU A 255 -4.05 -0.73 -3.07
N THR A 256 -3.27 -0.82 -2.01
CA THR A 256 -2.01 -0.09 -1.92
C THR A 256 -0.98 -0.78 -2.79
N PHE A 257 -0.36 -0.08 -3.74
CA PHE A 257 0.73 -0.64 -4.54
C PHE A 257 1.73 0.44 -4.99
N ASP A 258 2.80 -0.01 -5.66
CA ASP A 258 3.91 0.85 -6.10
C ASP A 258 4.58 1.59 -4.93
N TYR A 259 5.04 0.80 -3.98
CA TYR A 259 5.79 1.26 -2.81
C TYR A 259 7.14 1.82 -3.23
N GLY A 260 7.18 3.12 -3.40
CA GLY A 260 8.40 3.90 -3.63
C GLY A 260 8.86 4.57 -2.34
N PRO A 261 8.88 5.91 -2.30
CA PRO A 261 9.28 6.68 -1.13
C PRO A 261 8.15 6.81 -0.08
N PHE A 262 7.51 5.69 0.27
CA PHE A 262 6.50 5.66 1.33
C PHE A 262 7.16 5.78 2.71
N GLY A 263 6.34 6.09 3.73
CA GLY A 263 6.79 6.05 5.12
C GLY A 263 5.62 6.01 6.09
N PHE A 264 5.89 5.48 7.29
CA PHE A 264 5.01 5.64 8.43
C PHE A 264 5.48 6.82 9.27
N LEU A 265 4.53 7.57 9.83
CA LEU A 265 4.85 8.66 10.75
C LEU A 265 5.66 8.14 11.94
N ASP A 266 6.78 8.77 12.21
CA ASP A 266 7.46 8.68 13.50
C ASP A 266 6.79 9.69 14.45
N ASP A 267 7.23 10.93 14.45
CA ASP A 267 6.56 12.01 15.15
C ASP A 267 5.31 12.45 14.37
N TYR A 268 4.23 12.77 15.07
CA TYR A 268 3.01 13.24 14.40
C TYR A 268 3.21 14.62 13.81
N GLN A 269 3.21 14.69 12.51
CA GLN A 269 3.31 15.90 11.70
C GLN A 269 2.26 15.81 10.59
N PRO A 270 1.15 16.58 10.66
CA PRO A 270 0.11 16.54 9.61
C PRO A 270 0.67 16.74 8.20
N GLY A 271 1.54 17.73 8.03
CA GLY A 271 2.19 18.04 6.75
C GLY A 271 3.40 17.16 6.41
N TYR A 272 3.53 15.96 6.99
CA TYR A 272 4.66 15.06 6.72
C TYR A 272 4.77 14.70 5.24
N ILE A 273 5.95 14.93 4.68
CA ILE A 273 6.32 14.61 3.30
C ILE A 273 7.35 13.49 3.36
N CYS A 274 6.96 12.27 3.00
CA CYS A 274 7.87 11.13 3.00
C CYS A 274 8.75 11.03 1.75
N ASN A 275 8.39 11.72 0.69
CA ASN A 275 9.07 11.72 -0.59
C ASN A 275 9.91 12.99 -0.75
N HIS A 276 11.22 12.88 -0.66
CA HIS A 276 12.13 14.02 -0.83
C HIS A 276 12.00 14.73 -2.20
N SER A 277 11.49 14.04 -3.23
CA SER A 277 11.21 14.63 -4.55
C SER A 277 9.92 15.45 -4.61
N ASP A 278 9.08 15.40 -3.59
CA ASP A 278 7.82 16.13 -3.51
C ASP A 278 8.03 17.51 -2.87
N TYR A 279 8.69 18.39 -3.57
CA TYR A 279 9.08 19.73 -3.07
C TYR A 279 7.90 20.62 -2.67
N GLN A 280 6.71 20.36 -3.21
CA GLN A 280 5.51 21.16 -2.93
C GLN A 280 4.61 20.52 -1.89
N GLY A 281 4.93 19.31 -1.41
CA GLY A 281 4.12 18.56 -0.48
C GLY A 281 2.75 18.17 -1.01
N ARG A 282 2.63 17.96 -2.34
CA ARG A 282 1.37 17.53 -2.95
C ARG A 282 0.84 16.26 -2.31
N TYR A 283 1.73 15.34 -1.96
CA TYR A 283 1.42 14.04 -1.37
C TYR A 283 1.77 13.98 0.13
N SER A 284 1.70 15.14 0.82
CA SER A 284 1.82 15.15 2.29
C SER A 284 0.74 14.30 2.93
N PHE A 285 1.00 13.81 4.13
CA PHE A 285 0.12 12.91 4.85
C PHE A 285 -1.31 13.45 4.97
N ASP A 286 -1.47 14.72 5.38
CA ASP A 286 -2.77 15.37 5.54
C ASP A 286 -3.48 15.68 4.22
N ASN A 287 -2.77 15.69 3.10
CA ASN A 287 -3.35 15.95 1.78
C ASN A 287 -3.81 14.69 1.03
N GLN A 288 -3.50 13.50 1.53
CA GLN A 288 -3.87 12.23 0.88
C GLN A 288 -5.37 12.10 0.58
N PRO A 289 -6.30 12.50 1.49
CA PRO A 289 -7.73 12.47 1.19
C PRO A 289 -8.13 13.33 -0.01
N ALA A 290 -7.60 14.54 -0.12
CA ALA A 290 -7.90 15.45 -1.23
C ALA A 290 -7.33 14.94 -2.55
N VAL A 291 -6.11 14.39 -2.54
CA VAL A 291 -5.50 13.78 -3.73
C VAL A 291 -6.26 12.55 -4.19
N GLY A 292 -6.75 11.73 -3.26
CA GLY A 292 -7.59 10.57 -3.60
C GLY A 292 -8.85 10.97 -4.37
N LEU A 293 -9.55 12.00 -3.91
CA LEU A 293 -10.71 12.54 -4.63
C LEU A 293 -10.32 13.10 -6.00
N TRP A 294 -9.24 13.85 -6.07
CA TRP A 294 -8.74 14.39 -7.33
C TRP A 294 -8.41 13.28 -8.35
N ASN A 295 -7.80 12.18 -7.92
CA ASN A 295 -7.51 11.03 -8.77
C ASN A 295 -8.80 10.37 -9.29
N LEU A 296 -9.81 10.23 -8.43
CA LEU A 296 -11.13 9.70 -8.82
C LEU A 296 -11.85 10.63 -9.81
N GLN A 297 -11.69 11.94 -9.71
CA GLN A 297 -12.19 12.90 -10.70
C GLN A 297 -11.51 12.72 -12.06
N ARG A 298 -10.21 12.39 -12.08
CA ARG A 298 -9.50 12.05 -13.33
C ARG A 298 -10.07 10.77 -13.94
N LEU A 299 -10.31 9.75 -13.13
CA LEU A 299 -10.98 8.53 -13.60
C LEU A 299 -12.40 8.83 -14.15
N ALA A 300 -13.23 9.56 -13.40
CA ALA A 300 -14.59 9.93 -13.81
C ALA A 300 -14.61 10.61 -15.19
N GLN A 301 -13.67 11.52 -15.42
CA GLN A 301 -13.53 12.17 -16.72
C GLN A 301 -13.36 11.17 -17.86
N THR A 302 -12.63 10.08 -17.64
CA THR A 302 -12.39 9.05 -18.67
C THR A 302 -13.64 8.22 -18.96
N LEU A 303 -14.58 8.16 -18.02
CA LEU A 303 -15.82 7.36 -18.10
C LEU A 303 -17.00 8.16 -18.70
N SER A 304 -16.89 9.48 -18.80
CA SER A 304 -17.93 10.38 -19.30
C SER A 304 -18.43 10.07 -20.73
N PRO A 305 -17.68 9.39 -21.62
CA PRO A 305 -18.22 9.02 -22.93
C PRO A 305 -19.35 7.97 -22.87
N PHE A 306 -19.50 7.22 -21.76
CA PHE A 306 -20.50 6.17 -21.65
C PHE A 306 -21.21 6.09 -20.29
N ILE A 307 -20.88 6.95 -19.35
CA ILE A 307 -21.62 7.13 -18.09
C ILE A 307 -22.10 8.58 -18.04
N ASP A 308 -23.35 8.76 -17.64
CA ASP A 308 -23.92 10.08 -17.45
C ASP A 308 -23.13 10.91 -16.45
N VAL A 309 -22.89 12.20 -16.76
CA VAL A 309 -22.05 13.07 -15.96
C VAL A 309 -22.63 13.34 -14.57
N ASP A 310 -23.96 13.46 -14.47
CA ASP A 310 -24.61 13.67 -13.17
C ASP A 310 -24.44 12.43 -12.29
N ALA A 311 -24.56 11.22 -12.86
CA ALA A 311 -24.31 9.98 -12.14
C ALA A 311 -22.85 9.83 -11.67
N LEU A 312 -21.88 10.29 -12.48
CA LEU A 312 -20.47 10.35 -12.08
C LEU A 312 -20.25 11.33 -10.93
N ASN A 313 -20.85 12.50 -10.98
CA ASN A 313 -20.76 13.50 -9.93
C ASN A 313 -21.39 13.02 -8.62
N ASP A 314 -22.59 12.42 -8.68
CA ASP A 314 -23.25 11.82 -7.51
C ASP A 314 -22.36 10.75 -6.83
N ALA A 315 -21.68 9.93 -7.64
CA ALA A 315 -20.74 8.95 -7.11
C ALA A 315 -19.54 9.62 -6.40
N LEU A 316 -18.96 10.67 -6.98
CA LEU A 316 -17.85 11.42 -6.40
C LEU A 316 -18.24 12.16 -5.11
N GLU A 317 -19.45 12.70 -5.03
CA GLU A 317 -19.98 13.37 -3.83
C GLU A 317 -20.06 12.43 -2.64
N SER A 318 -20.25 11.13 -2.86
CA SER A 318 -20.25 10.12 -1.80
C SER A 318 -18.88 9.91 -1.13
N TYR A 319 -17.79 10.28 -1.79
CA TYR A 319 -16.41 10.03 -1.33
C TYR A 319 -16.14 10.55 0.08
N GLN A 320 -16.43 11.83 0.32
CA GLN A 320 -16.14 12.45 1.60
C GLN A 320 -16.93 11.82 2.75
N ALA A 321 -18.21 11.52 2.52
CA ALA A 321 -19.05 10.89 3.54
C ALA A 321 -18.55 9.48 3.89
N ILE A 322 -18.13 8.69 2.89
CA ILE A 322 -17.56 7.35 3.11
C ILE A 322 -16.23 7.46 3.87
N LEU A 323 -15.33 8.33 3.42
CA LEU A 323 -14.02 8.52 4.05
C LEU A 323 -14.17 8.92 5.52
N LEU A 324 -15.01 9.91 5.82
CA LEU A 324 -15.22 10.40 7.19
C LEU A 324 -15.88 9.35 8.08
N ARG A 325 -16.82 8.56 7.55
CA ARG A 325 -17.45 7.47 8.30
C ARG A 325 -16.42 6.39 8.66
N GLU A 326 -15.64 5.92 7.68
CA GLU A 326 -14.61 4.89 7.88
C GLU A 326 -13.52 5.39 8.84
N TYR A 327 -12.98 6.58 8.58
CA TYR A 327 -11.96 7.19 9.42
C TYR A 327 -12.45 7.42 10.85
N GLY A 328 -13.64 8.00 11.02
CA GLY A 328 -14.21 8.25 12.33
C GLY A 328 -14.44 6.97 13.13
N SER A 329 -14.92 5.91 12.49
CA SER A 329 -15.09 4.61 13.14
C SER A 329 -13.74 4.01 13.59
N LEU A 330 -12.74 4.02 12.72
CA LEU A 330 -11.41 3.52 13.03
C LEU A 330 -10.74 4.32 14.16
N MET A 331 -10.87 5.66 14.14
CA MET A 331 -10.27 6.52 15.17
C MET A 331 -10.97 6.36 16.53
N ARG A 332 -12.29 6.16 16.56
CA ARG A 332 -12.98 5.81 17.82
C ARG A 332 -12.46 4.51 18.39
N ASN A 333 -12.28 3.47 17.56
CA ASN A 333 -11.69 2.20 17.99
C ASN A 333 -10.28 2.39 18.57
N LYS A 334 -9.47 3.26 17.96
CA LYS A 334 -8.12 3.61 18.48
C LYS A 334 -8.16 4.27 19.84
N LEU A 335 -9.20 5.07 20.10
CA LEU A 335 -9.44 5.72 21.38
C LEU A 335 -10.17 4.83 22.41
N GLY A 336 -10.56 3.61 22.04
CA GLY A 336 -11.32 2.71 22.91
C GLY A 336 -12.78 3.14 23.11
N LEU A 337 -13.34 3.88 22.15
CA LEU A 337 -14.73 4.34 22.18
C LEU A 337 -15.60 3.39 21.35
N VAL A 338 -16.56 2.75 22.00
CA VAL A 338 -17.49 1.80 21.37
C VAL A 338 -18.71 2.52 20.81
N THR A 339 -19.22 3.51 21.57
CA THR A 339 -20.33 4.35 21.14
C THR A 339 -19.84 5.58 20.39
N GLN A 340 -20.73 6.21 19.64
CA GLN A 340 -20.46 7.47 18.96
C GLN A 340 -21.21 8.59 19.68
N GLU A 341 -20.47 9.55 20.22
CA GLU A 341 -21.03 10.65 20.99
C GLU A 341 -20.64 12.02 20.40
N LYS A 342 -21.48 13.00 20.69
CA LYS A 342 -21.17 14.39 20.35
C LYS A 342 -19.96 14.84 21.17
N GLY A 343 -18.91 15.28 20.50
CA GLY A 343 -17.65 15.71 21.15
C GLY A 343 -16.49 14.72 20.95
N ASP A 344 -16.72 13.53 20.41
CA ASP A 344 -15.62 12.57 20.12
C ASP A 344 -14.55 13.20 19.21
N ASN A 345 -14.98 14.00 18.23
CA ASN A 345 -14.06 14.71 17.34
C ASN A 345 -13.23 15.78 18.09
N ASP A 346 -13.78 16.44 19.09
CA ASP A 346 -13.04 17.44 19.88
C ASP A 346 -11.94 16.76 20.71
N ILE A 347 -12.22 15.58 21.26
CA ILE A 347 -11.24 14.76 21.99
C ILE A 347 -10.12 14.32 21.05
N LEU A 348 -10.44 13.81 19.87
CA LEU A 348 -9.46 13.39 18.88
C LEU A 348 -8.60 14.56 18.40
N ASN A 349 -9.22 15.67 18.03
CA ASN A 349 -8.54 16.88 17.57
C ASN A 349 -7.65 17.49 18.65
N GLY A 350 -8.11 17.45 19.92
CA GLY A 350 -7.31 17.87 21.07
C GLY A 350 -6.04 17.05 21.24
N LEU A 351 -6.15 15.72 21.11
CA LEU A 351 -4.97 14.83 21.13
C LEU A 351 -4.01 15.15 19.99
N PHE A 352 -4.53 15.28 18.78
CA PHE A 352 -3.69 15.60 17.61
C PHE A 352 -3.01 16.97 17.74
N ALA A 353 -3.68 17.97 18.29
CA ALA A 353 -3.08 19.27 18.53
C ALA A 353 -1.90 19.19 19.53
N LEU A 354 -2.04 18.40 20.60
CA LEU A 354 -0.96 18.13 21.55
C LEU A 354 0.21 17.40 20.87
N MET A 355 -0.10 16.33 20.15
CA MET A 355 0.90 15.52 19.47
C MET A 355 1.70 16.32 18.43
N ALA A 356 1.02 17.17 17.64
CA ALA A 356 1.66 18.00 16.63
C ALA A 356 2.57 19.07 17.25
N ARG A 357 2.12 19.67 18.37
CA ARG A 357 2.90 20.70 19.08
C ARG A 357 4.19 20.15 19.67
N GLU A 358 4.18 18.91 20.14
CA GLU A 358 5.29 18.32 20.86
C GLU A 358 6.11 17.30 20.04
N GLY A 359 5.68 16.99 18.83
CA GLY A 359 6.31 15.94 18.01
C GLY A 359 6.19 14.58 18.69
N SER A 360 4.99 14.24 19.19
CA SER A 360 4.75 12.95 19.83
C SER A 360 4.76 11.82 18.82
N ASP A 361 5.32 10.67 19.20
CA ASP A 361 5.36 9.48 18.37
C ASP A 361 3.93 8.96 18.10
N TYR A 362 3.56 8.88 16.83
CA TYR A 362 2.18 8.55 16.44
C TYR A 362 1.76 7.15 16.92
N THR A 363 2.53 6.15 16.58
CA THR A 363 2.22 4.74 16.90
C THR A 363 2.24 4.50 18.42
N ARG A 364 3.27 4.98 19.11
CA ARG A 364 3.43 4.79 20.55
C ARG A 364 2.33 5.47 21.35
N THR A 365 1.94 6.70 20.97
CA THR A 365 0.88 7.44 21.66
C THR A 365 -0.40 6.64 21.73
N PHE A 366 -0.89 6.14 20.61
CA PHE A 366 -2.12 5.34 20.58
C PHE A 366 -1.97 4.00 21.29
N ARG A 367 -0.82 3.33 21.16
CA ARG A 367 -0.57 2.06 21.85
C ARG A 367 -0.56 2.24 23.37
N MET A 368 0.14 3.25 23.88
CA MET A 368 0.21 3.53 25.30
C MET A 368 -1.12 4.04 25.88
N LEU A 369 -1.93 4.72 25.07
CA LEU A 369 -3.26 5.17 25.51
C LEU A 369 -4.14 3.99 25.93
N GLY A 370 -3.97 2.81 25.35
CA GLY A 370 -4.67 1.59 25.72
C GLY A 370 -4.41 1.13 27.16
N GLN A 371 -3.31 1.54 27.77
CA GLN A 371 -2.96 1.22 29.15
C GLN A 371 -3.67 2.11 30.19
N THR A 372 -4.47 3.07 29.73
CA THR A 372 -5.19 4.01 30.60
C THR A 372 -6.43 3.33 31.19
N GLU A 373 -6.61 3.46 32.49
CA GLU A 373 -7.81 3.00 33.22
C GLU A 373 -8.84 4.12 33.33
N GLN A 374 -10.15 3.81 33.17
CA GLN A 374 -11.24 4.79 33.16
C GLN A 374 -11.33 5.60 34.47
N HIS A 375 -10.99 4.94 35.58
CA HIS A 375 -11.09 5.56 36.91
C HIS A 375 -9.75 6.03 37.47
N SER A 376 -8.65 5.84 36.74
CA SER A 376 -7.34 6.33 37.16
C SER A 376 -7.27 7.87 37.02
N ALA A 377 -6.62 8.50 37.98
CA ALA A 377 -6.35 9.94 37.94
C ALA A 377 -5.21 10.29 36.97
N ALA A 378 -4.41 9.32 36.55
CA ALA A 378 -3.25 9.49 35.69
C ALA A 378 -3.21 8.41 34.60
N SER A 379 -2.56 8.73 33.48
CA SER A 379 -2.27 7.81 32.40
C SER A 379 -0.75 7.61 32.28
N PRO A 380 -0.26 6.40 32.00
CA PRO A 380 1.15 6.18 31.70
C PRO A 380 1.66 7.02 30.52
N LEU A 381 0.76 7.39 29.61
CA LEU A 381 1.06 8.25 28.45
C LEU A 381 1.49 9.67 28.85
N ARG A 382 1.15 10.14 30.06
CA ARG A 382 1.46 11.50 30.56
C ARG A 382 2.97 11.81 30.49
N ASP A 383 3.79 10.83 30.77
CA ASP A 383 5.24 11.03 30.81
C ASP A 383 5.89 11.14 29.41
N GLU A 384 5.15 10.85 28.38
CA GLU A 384 5.58 11.05 26.98
C GLU A 384 5.40 12.52 26.51
N PHE A 385 4.70 13.36 27.30
CA PHE A 385 4.44 14.78 26.99
C PHE A 385 5.29 15.72 27.86
N ILE A 386 5.86 16.74 27.23
CA ILE A 386 6.64 17.79 27.92
C ILE A 386 5.68 18.71 28.69
N ASP A 387 4.63 19.19 28.03
CA ASP A 387 3.60 20.00 28.65
C ASP A 387 2.55 19.10 29.34
N ARG A 388 2.91 18.67 30.54
CA ARG A 388 2.07 17.76 31.33
C ARG A 388 0.74 18.39 31.74
N GLN A 389 0.67 19.71 31.92
CA GLN A 389 -0.59 20.37 32.25
C GLN A 389 -1.58 20.34 31.08
N ALA A 390 -1.12 20.63 29.87
CA ALA A 390 -1.96 20.54 28.69
C ALA A 390 -2.43 19.10 28.41
N PHE A 391 -1.57 18.11 28.70
CA PHE A 391 -1.98 16.71 28.65
C PHE A 391 -3.06 16.41 29.70
N ASP A 392 -2.89 16.85 30.94
CA ASP A 392 -3.84 16.61 32.03
C ASP A 392 -5.22 17.24 31.72
N ASP A 393 -5.25 18.44 31.13
CA ASP A 393 -6.47 19.11 30.70
C ASP A 393 -7.22 18.32 29.61
N TRP A 394 -6.49 17.84 28.59
CA TRP A 394 -7.05 16.97 27.57
C TRP A 394 -7.51 15.62 28.16
N PHE A 395 -6.67 15.02 29.00
CA PHE A 395 -6.93 13.72 29.61
C PHE A 395 -8.18 13.72 30.48
N ALA A 396 -8.48 14.83 31.20
CA ALA A 396 -9.70 14.96 31.96
C ALA A 396 -10.95 14.80 31.07
N SER A 397 -10.95 15.39 29.87
CA SER A 397 -12.04 15.26 28.90
C SER A 397 -12.14 13.86 28.34
N TYR A 398 -11.00 13.26 27.96
CA TYR A 398 -10.95 11.87 27.45
C TYR A 398 -11.45 10.87 28.50
N ARG A 399 -10.99 10.98 29.74
CA ARG A 399 -11.44 10.13 30.84
C ARG A 399 -12.93 10.24 31.11
N ALA A 400 -13.47 11.49 31.14
CA ALA A 400 -14.90 11.70 31.31
C ALA A 400 -15.71 11.02 30.18
N ARG A 401 -15.18 10.98 28.97
CA ARG A 401 -15.79 10.30 27.84
C ARG A 401 -15.70 8.77 28.00
N LEU A 402 -14.55 8.22 28.43
CA LEU A 402 -14.39 6.80 28.69
C LEU A 402 -15.40 6.28 29.75
N GLN A 403 -15.68 7.08 30.76
CA GLN A 403 -16.63 6.71 31.82
C GLN A 403 -18.08 6.61 31.33
N GLN A 404 -18.40 7.06 30.13
CA GLN A 404 -19.70 6.87 29.50
C GLN A 404 -19.80 5.51 28.79
N GLU A 405 -18.66 4.87 28.49
CA GLU A 405 -18.64 3.53 27.91
C GLU A 405 -18.99 2.48 28.95
N GLN A 406 -19.74 1.44 28.52
CA GLN A 406 -20.15 0.33 29.40
C GLN A 406 -19.22 -0.89 29.24
N VAL A 407 -17.95 -0.65 28.95
CA VAL A 407 -16.94 -1.68 28.72
C VAL A 407 -15.89 -1.59 29.81
N ASP A 408 -15.54 -2.72 30.42
CA ASP A 408 -14.47 -2.75 31.44
C ASP A 408 -13.09 -2.46 30.82
N ASP A 409 -12.15 -2.06 31.67
CA ASP A 409 -10.80 -1.65 31.22
C ASP A 409 -10.04 -2.80 30.52
N ALA A 410 -10.17 -4.03 30.96
CA ALA A 410 -9.48 -5.16 30.37
C ALA A 410 -9.98 -5.46 28.93
N THR A 411 -11.31 -5.47 28.75
CA THR A 411 -11.93 -5.63 27.44
C THR A 411 -11.57 -4.47 26.51
N ARG A 412 -11.66 -3.24 27.00
CA ARG A 412 -11.32 -2.04 26.23
C ARG A 412 -9.84 -2.04 25.82
N GLN A 413 -8.94 -2.37 26.73
CA GLN A 413 -7.49 -2.46 26.43
C GLN A 413 -7.22 -3.52 25.36
N ALA A 414 -7.86 -4.69 25.45
CA ALA A 414 -7.71 -5.73 24.45
C ALA A 414 -8.17 -5.28 23.06
N GLN A 415 -9.32 -4.58 22.97
CA GLN A 415 -9.82 -3.99 21.73
C GLN A 415 -8.89 -2.91 21.17
N MET A 416 -8.40 -2.00 22.03
CA MET A 416 -7.44 -0.98 21.63
C MET A 416 -6.12 -1.59 21.14
N ASN A 417 -5.61 -2.62 21.80
CA ASN A 417 -4.39 -3.32 21.40
C ASN A 417 -4.55 -4.07 20.07
N ALA A 418 -5.76 -4.55 19.76
CA ALA A 418 -6.07 -5.15 18.46
C ALA A 418 -6.22 -4.12 17.33
N THR A 419 -6.38 -2.84 17.67
CA THR A 419 -6.54 -1.73 16.71
C THR A 419 -5.27 -0.89 16.57
N ASN A 420 -4.56 -0.68 17.68
CA ASN A 420 -3.34 0.13 17.75
C ASN A 420 -2.11 -0.78 17.66
N PRO A 421 -1.37 -0.76 16.56
CA PRO A 421 -0.19 -1.62 16.43
C PRO A 421 0.89 -1.22 17.47
N ALA A 422 1.61 -2.23 17.97
CA ALA A 422 2.79 -2.01 18.79
C ALA A 422 3.98 -1.57 17.92
N MET A 423 4.02 -2.03 16.67
CA MET A 423 5.06 -1.66 15.71
C MET A 423 4.48 -1.36 14.33
N VAL A 424 5.16 -0.49 13.60
CA VAL A 424 4.96 -0.26 12.15
C VAL A 424 6.32 -0.30 11.46
N LEU A 425 6.34 -0.43 10.14
CA LEU A 425 7.58 -0.42 9.37
C LEU A 425 8.16 1.01 9.30
N ARG A 426 8.91 1.42 10.32
CA ARG A 426 9.63 2.69 10.31
C ARG A 426 10.76 2.66 9.29
N ASN A 427 11.08 3.80 8.70
CA ASN A 427 12.12 3.90 7.68
C ASN A 427 13.48 3.36 8.16
N TRP A 428 13.86 3.62 9.42
CA TRP A 428 15.14 3.15 9.95
C TRP A 428 15.22 1.62 10.11
N LEU A 429 14.07 0.95 10.34
CA LEU A 429 14.03 -0.51 10.39
C LEU A 429 14.27 -1.12 9.01
N ALA A 430 13.60 -0.57 7.98
CA ALA A 430 13.82 -0.98 6.60
C ALA A 430 15.28 -0.73 6.17
N GLN A 431 15.84 0.43 6.52
CA GLN A 431 17.23 0.79 6.20
C GLN A 431 18.23 -0.18 6.82
N ARG A 432 18.03 -0.57 8.08
CA ARG A 432 18.89 -1.57 8.76
C ARG A 432 18.90 -2.91 8.01
N ALA A 433 17.72 -3.39 7.60
CA ALA A 433 17.63 -4.63 6.84
C ALA A 433 18.29 -4.51 5.44
N ILE A 434 18.16 -3.35 4.80
CA ILE A 434 18.78 -3.06 3.50
C ILE A 434 20.30 -3.07 3.61
N GLU A 435 20.88 -2.37 4.59
CA GLU A 435 22.33 -2.28 4.78
C GLU A 435 22.98 -3.65 4.98
N GLN A 436 22.34 -4.54 5.75
CA GLN A 436 22.81 -5.92 5.90
C GLN A 436 22.68 -6.72 4.60
N ALA A 437 21.55 -6.59 3.91
CA ALA A 437 21.31 -7.30 2.65
C ALA A 437 22.30 -6.89 1.55
N GLU A 438 22.72 -5.63 1.49
CA GLU A 438 23.74 -5.16 0.55
C GLU A 438 25.11 -5.81 0.81
N GLN A 439 25.40 -6.20 2.05
CA GLN A 439 26.58 -6.96 2.44
C GLN A 439 26.43 -8.48 2.22
N GLY A 440 25.25 -8.94 1.81
CA GLY A 440 24.94 -10.36 1.61
C GLY A 440 24.39 -11.05 2.86
N GLU A 441 24.03 -10.31 3.88
CA GLU A 441 23.43 -10.80 5.12
C GLU A 441 21.92 -10.54 5.12
N TYR A 442 21.12 -11.61 5.13
CA TYR A 442 19.66 -11.50 4.97
C TYR A 442 18.89 -11.78 6.26
N ASP A 443 19.55 -12.06 7.36
CA ASP A 443 18.92 -12.44 8.63
C ASP A 443 17.98 -11.35 9.16
N GLU A 444 18.41 -10.08 9.06
CA GLU A 444 17.57 -8.97 9.52
C GLU A 444 16.31 -8.79 8.65
N LEU A 445 16.40 -8.98 7.33
CA LEU A 445 15.24 -9.00 6.44
C LEU A 445 14.22 -10.06 6.88
N HIS A 446 14.70 -11.28 7.17
CA HIS A 446 13.84 -12.37 7.64
C HIS A 446 13.22 -12.07 9.01
N ARG A 447 14.04 -11.62 9.99
CA ARG A 447 13.56 -11.30 11.34
C ARG A 447 12.54 -10.18 11.33
N LEU A 448 12.81 -9.10 10.61
CA LEU A 448 11.89 -7.96 10.49
C LEU A 448 10.58 -8.37 9.83
N HIS A 449 10.64 -9.15 8.75
CA HIS A 449 9.43 -9.67 8.10
C HIS A 449 8.58 -10.53 9.07
N VAL A 450 9.21 -11.43 9.84
CA VAL A 450 8.51 -12.23 10.86
C VAL A 450 7.86 -11.34 11.92
N ALA A 451 8.57 -10.31 12.39
CA ALA A 451 8.04 -9.35 13.36
C ALA A 451 6.82 -8.58 12.82
N LEU A 452 6.90 -8.13 11.57
CA LEU A 452 5.81 -7.40 10.90
C LEU A 452 4.53 -8.23 10.72
N ARG A 453 4.60 -9.55 10.74
CA ARG A 453 3.41 -10.44 10.66
C ARG A 453 2.47 -10.32 11.85
N THR A 454 2.95 -9.81 12.99
CA THR A 454 2.18 -9.68 14.24
C THR A 454 2.30 -8.27 14.82
N PRO A 455 1.86 -7.22 14.06
CA PRO A 455 2.11 -5.83 14.44
C PRO A 455 1.39 -5.40 15.72
N PHE A 456 0.33 -6.11 16.09
CA PHE A 456 -0.49 -5.83 17.27
C PHE A 456 -0.05 -6.58 18.54
N ALA A 457 0.87 -7.54 18.42
CA ALA A 457 1.38 -8.28 19.56
C ALA A 457 2.28 -7.40 20.45
N ASP A 458 2.20 -7.61 21.76
CA ASP A 458 3.12 -6.97 22.70
C ASP A 458 4.55 -7.45 22.45
N ARG A 459 5.50 -6.53 22.49
CA ARG A 459 6.91 -6.75 22.21
C ARG A 459 7.76 -5.91 23.15
N ASP A 460 8.95 -6.41 23.43
CA ASP A 460 9.99 -5.75 24.25
C ASP A 460 11.32 -5.57 23.50
N ASP A 461 11.33 -5.84 22.18
CA ASP A 461 12.49 -5.68 21.32
C ASP A 461 12.61 -4.24 20.76
N ASP A 462 13.71 -3.97 20.07
CA ASP A 462 14.01 -2.66 19.50
C ASP A 462 13.08 -2.23 18.34
N TYR A 463 12.30 -3.15 17.79
CA TYR A 463 11.33 -2.84 16.72
C TYR A 463 10.22 -1.90 17.16
N VAL A 464 9.92 -1.82 18.46
CA VAL A 464 8.96 -0.88 19.04
C VAL A 464 9.59 0.42 19.55
N SER A 465 10.92 0.55 19.45
CA SER A 465 11.65 1.72 19.92
C SER A 465 11.38 2.95 19.07
N ARG A 466 11.58 4.12 19.67
CA ARG A 466 11.63 5.37 18.92
C ARG A 466 12.78 5.33 17.92
N PRO A 467 12.67 6.00 16.78
CA PRO A 467 13.76 6.04 15.82
C PRO A 467 15.01 6.68 16.44
N PRO A 468 16.20 6.14 16.15
CA PRO A 468 17.43 6.80 16.52
C PRO A 468 17.58 8.13 15.76
N ASP A 469 18.46 9.03 16.24
CA ASP A 469 18.65 10.36 15.63
C ASP A 469 18.99 10.31 14.14
N TRP A 470 19.75 9.31 13.73
CA TRP A 470 20.08 9.11 12.31
C TRP A 470 18.84 8.65 11.52
N GLY A 471 17.97 7.84 12.13
CA GLY A 471 16.74 7.32 11.53
C GLY A 471 15.72 8.41 11.23
N LYS A 472 15.63 9.42 12.08
CA LYS A 472 14.76 10.60 11.86
C LYS A 472 15.20 11.47 10.68
N ARG A 473 16.44 11.34 10.23
CA ARG A 473 17.04 12.13 9.14
C ARG A 473 17.14 11.38 7.82
N LEU A 474 16.56 10.17 7.75
CA LEU A 474 16.55 9.40 6.52
C LEU A 474 15.66 10.08 5.47
N GLU A 475 16.27 10.35 4.32
CA GLU A 475 15.57 10.86 3.14
C GLU A 475 15.31 9.70 2.17
N VAL A 476 14.08 9.62 1.71
CA VAL A 476 13.64 8.64 0.71
C VAL A 476 13.10 9.39 -0.51
N SER A 477 13.50 8.97 -1.70
CA SER A 477 13.12 9.62 -2.95
C SER A 477 12.52 8.64 -3.95
N CYS A 478 11.95 9.14 -5.03
CA CYS A 478 11.44 8.30 -6.13
C CYS A 478 12.53 7.44 -6.80
N SER A 479 13.80 7.78 -6.63
CA SER A 479 14.95 6.99 -7.11
C SER A 479 15.39 5.91 -6.10
N SER A 480 14.79 5.91 -4.93
CA SER A 480 15.14 5.01 -3.82
C SER A 480 14.58 3.60 -4.01
#